data_fe61e5c4a1935e86e8d064520ac9a96e
#
_entry.id   fe61e5c4a1935e86e8d064520ac9a96e
#
_cell.length_a   1.000
_cell.length_b   1.000
_cell.length_c   1.000
_cell.angle_alpha   90.00
_cell.angle_beta   90.00
_cell.angle_gamma   90.00
#
_symmetry.space_group_name_H-M   'P 1'
#
loop_
_entity.id
_entity.type
_entity.pdbx_description
1 polymer ?
#
loop_
_entity_poly.entity_id
_entity_poly.type
_entity_poly.pdbx_seq_one_letter_code
_entity_poly.pdbx_strand_id
1 'polypeptide(L)'
;MKAKYIVIFFLSLLSFVACDKEEVVIPTTAPRTVLIYFAGDSWSGYVSQNLRAIKEGIERDGLNNGNLLIYTDKQNEAPQLFQLKLEADTIRQIVLETYDSNQNSASTETLTQIIDKVQKEYPADSYGLVLWSHGTGWL
;
A
#
# COMPACT_ATOMS: atom_id res chain seq x y z
N MET A 1 -48.93 -44.79 -15.65
CA MET A 1 -47.86 -44.14 -16.43
C MET A 1 -47.44 -42.74 -15.92
N LYS A 2 -48.00 -42.17 -14.85
CA LYS A 2 -47.65 -40.80 -14.38
C LYS A 2 -46.56 -40.76 -13.29
N ALA A 3 -46.23 -41.88 -12.65
CA ALA A 3 -45.21 -41.91 -11.58
C ALA A 3 -43.77 -41.96 -12.08
N LYS A 4 -43.49 -42.48 -13.28
CA LYS A 4 -42.15 -42.59 -13.84
C LYS A 4 -41.53 -41.24 -14.25
N TYR A 5 -42.35 -40.28 -14.63
CA TYR A 5 -41.87 -38.96 -15.04
C TYR A 5 -41.54 -38.02 -13.84
N ILE A 6 -42.19 -38.24 -12.69
CA ILE A 6 -41.92 -37.48 -11.48
C ILE A 6 -40.56 -37.85 -10.90
N VAL A 7 -40.15 -39.12 -10.96
CA VAL A 7 -38.84 -39.57 -10.47
C VAL A 7 -37.71 -39.03 -11.32
N ILE A 8 -37.90 -38.93 -12.65
CA ILE A 8 -36.91 -38.39 -13.57
C ILE A 8 -36.72 -36.86 -13.37
N PHE A 9 -37.83 -36.17 -13.06
CA PHE A 9 -37.77 -34.72 -12.81
C PHE A 9 -37.07 -34.39 -11.48
N PHE A 10 -37.21 -35.25 -10.46
CA PHE A 10 -36.53 -35.06 -9.18
C PHE A 10 -35.02 -35.40 -9.26
N LEU A 11 -34.62 -36.30 -10.15
CA LEU A 11 -33.21 -36.66 -10.32
C LEU A 11 -32.42 -35.59 -11.09
N SER A 12 -33.10 -34.74 -11.88
CA SER A 12 -32.43 -33.65 -12.64
C SER A 12 -32.17 -32.38 -11.81
N LEU A 13 -32.78 -32.26 -10.61
CA LEU A 13 -32.59 -31.09 -9.73
C LEU A 13 -31.35 -31.18 -8.81
N LEU A 14 -30.69 -32.34 -8.77
CA LEU A 14 -29.55 -32.60 -7.87
C LEU A 14 -28.18 -32.28 -8.47
N SER A 15 -28.13 -31.71 -9.70
CA SER A 15 -26.86 -31.51 -10.44
C SER A 15 -26.28 -30.11 -10.34
N PHE A 16 -26.83 -29.20 -9.50
CA PHE A 16 -26.32 -27.85 -9.34
C PHE A 16 -25.74 -27.56 -7.96
N VAL A 17 -25.00 -28.51 -7.38
CA VAL A 17 -24.01 -28.15 -6.36
C VAL A 17 -22.73 -27.85 -7.11
N ALA A 18 -22.68 -26.65 -7.69
CA ALA A 18 -21.42 -26.05 -8.09
C ALA A 18 -20.63 -25.80 -6.81
N CYS A 19 -19.60 -26.60 -6.59
CA CYS A 19 -18.59 -26.33 -5.59
C CYS A 19 -17.84 -25.09 -6.11
N ASP A 20 -18.20 -23.91 -5.60
CA ASP A 20 -17.35 -22.73 -5.71
C ASP A 20 -16.04 -23.09 -4.99
N LYS A 21 -15.05 -23.50 -5.77
CA LYS A 21 -13.68 -23.49 -5.29
C LYS A 21 -13.36 -22.03 -5.06
N GLU A 22 -13.32 -21.60 -3.81
CA GLU A 22 -12.62 -20.38 -3.46
C GLU A 22 -11.20 -20.53 -4.04
N GLU A 23 -10.95 -19.81 -5.12
CA GLU A 23 -9.62 -19.64 -5.63
C GLU A 23 -8.82 -18.97 -4.51
N VAL A 24 -7.96 -19.73 -3.84
CA VAL A 24 -7.00 -19.19 -2.89
C VAL A 24 -6.10 -18.29 -3.72
N VAL A 25 -6.45 -17.00 -3.78
CA VAL A 25 -5.58 -15.98 -4.34
C VAL A 25 -4.36 -15.93 -3.44
N ILE A 26 -3.31 -16.66 -3.81
CA ILE A 26 -2.00 -16.52 -3.19
C ILE A 26 -1.57 -15.08 -3.52
N PRO A 27 -1.45 -14.19 -2.53
CA PRO A 27 -0.99 -12.83 -2.81
C PRO A 27 0.38 -12.93 -3.47
N THR A 28 0.49 -12.47 -4.70
CA THR A 28 1.79 -12.38 -5.36
C THR A 28 2.59 -11.33 -4.59
N THR A 29 3.61 -11.77 -3.86
CA THR A 29 4.52 -10.87 -3.16
C THR A 29 5.24 -10.01 -4.19
N ALA A 30 5.33 -8.72 -3.93
CA ALA A 30 6.15 -7.85 -4.76
C ALA A 30 7.64 -8.17 -4.57
N PRO A 31 8.50 -7.97 -5.57
CA PRO A 31 9.94 -8.18 -5.41
C PRO A 31 10.54 -7.24 -4.34
N ARG A 32 9.95 -6.07 -4.17
CA ARG A 32 10.40 -5.08 -3.16
C ARG A 32 9.28 -4.16 -2.73
N THR A 33 9.24 -3.85 -1.43
CA THR A 33 8.46 -2.74 -0.87
C THR A 33 9.41 -1.71 -0.26
N VAL A 34 9.30 -0.46 -0.68
CA VAL A 34 10.10 0.65 -0.15
C VAL A 34 9.18 1.61 0.59
N LEU A 35 9.52 1.93 1.83
CA LEU A 35 8.91 3.01 2.60
C LEU A 35 9.86 4.21 2.64
N ILE A 36 9.40 5.36 2.16
CA ILE A 36 10.06 6.64 2.37
C ILE A 36 9.29 7.38 3.47
N TYR A 37 9.96 7.65 4.57
CA TYR A 37 9.37 8.24 5.75
C TYR A 37 9.86 9.68 5.93
N PHE A 38 9.00 10.66 5.65
CA PHE A 38 9.28 12.08 5.82
C PHE A 38 8.67 12.58 7.14
N ALA A 39 9.49 12.69 8.17
CA ALA A 39 9.15 13.42 9.39
C ALA A 39 9.60 14.87 9.22
N GLY A 40 8.88 15.62 8.38
CA GLY A 40 9.35 16.87 7.82
C GLY A 40 8.73 18.13 8.41
N ASP A 41 7.69 18.04 9.23
CA ASP A 41 6.97 19.14 9.87
C ASP A 41 7.29 20.54 9.29
N SER A 42 8.23 21.26 9.90
CA SER A 42 8.64 22.62 9.49
C SER A 42 9.35 22.70 8.11
N TRP A 43 9.62 21.59 7.44
CA TRP A 43 10.36 21.52 6.16
C TRP A 43 9.47 21.08 4.98
N SER A 44 8.20 21.40 5.02
CA SER A 44 7.20 21.02 4.02
C SER A 44 7.59 21.34 2.58
N GLY A 45 8.32 22.45 2.34
CA GLY A 45 8.81 22.81 1.03
C GLY A 45 9.82 21.80 0.46
N TYR A 46 10.73 21.30 1.30
CA TYR A 46 11.70 20.27 0.90
C TYR A 46 11.04 18.91 0.71
N VAL A 47 10.08 18.54 1.55
CA VAL A 47 9.29 17.32 1.35
C VAL A 47 8.59 17.36 0.00
N SER A 48 7.96 18.48 -0.35
CA SER A 48 7.27 18.65 -1.63
C SER A 48 8.23 18.58 -2.83
N GLN A 49 9.43 19.14 -2.70
CA GLN A 49 10.48 19.06 -3.72
C GLN A 49 10.96 17.61 -3.94
N ASN A 50 11.22 16.89 -2.84
CA ASN A 50 11.63 15.49 -2.90
C ASN A 50 10.52 14.60 -3.50
N LEU A 51 9.26 14.84 -3.15
CA LEU A 51 8.13 14.10 -3.76
C LEU A 51 8.05 14.32 -5.26
N ARG A 52 8.35 15.52 -5.75
CA ARG A 52 8.42 15.80 -7.19
C ARG A 52 9.54 14.99 -7.84
N ALA A 53 10.75 15.03 -7.29
CA ALA A 53 11.89 14.28 -7.81
C ALA A 53 11.63 12.75 -7.81
N ILE A 54 10.93 12.23 -6.79
CA ILE A 54 10.51 10.82 -6.74
C ILE A 54 9.57 10.52 -7.91
N LYS A 55 8.56 11.36 -8.14
CA LYS A 55 7.63 11.18 -9.27
C LYS A 55 8.34 11.22 -10.62
N GLU A 56 9.24 12.17 -10.83
CA GLU A 56 10.07 12.24 -12.05
C GLU A 56 10.91 10.97 -12.23
N GLY A 57 11.45 10.41 -11.13
CA GLY A 57 12.15 9.13 -11.17
C GLY A 57 11.27 7.96 -11.58
N ILE A 58 10.03 7.90 -11.05
CA ILE A 58 9.06 6.85 -11.42
C ILE A 58 8.66 6.96 -12.89
N GLU A 59 8.44 8.17 -13.40
CA GLU A 59 8.10 8.41 -14.82
C GLU A 59 9.21 7.91 -15.75
N ARG A 60 10.47 8.08 -15.35
CA ARG A 60 11.63 7.69 -16.16
C ARG A 60 11.93 6.20 -16.10
N ASP A 61 11.91 5.60 -14.91
CA ASP A 61 12.48 4.28 -14.64
C ASP A 61 11.42 3.24 -14.21
N GLY A 62 10.19 3.68 -13.91
CA GLY A 62 9.12 2.84 -13.41
C GLY A 62 9.32 2.37 -11.96
N LEU A 63 8.47 1.44 -11.52
CA LEU A 63 8.52 0.83 -10.17
C LEU A 63 8.99 -0.64 -10.19
N ASN A 64 9.23 -1.21 -11.38
CA ASN A 64 9.71 -2.60 -11.57
C ASN A 64 8.91 -3.65 -10.75
N ASN A 65 7.58 -3.54 -10.76
CA ASN A 65 6.64 -4.35 -9.98
C ASN A 65 6.81 -4.24 -8.46
N GLY A 66 7.57 -3.26 -7.98
CA GLY A 66 7.72 -2.97 -6.56
C GLY A 66 6.61 -2.06 -6.02
N ASN A 67 6.47 -2.04 -4.70
CA ASN A 67 5.61 -1.10 -4.01
C ASN A 67 6.44 0.10 -3.50
N LEU A 68 5.93 1.29 -3.71
CA LEU A 68 6.50 2.50 -3.12
C LEU A 68 5.46 3.17 -2.23
N LEU A 69 5.71 3.14 -0.93
CA LEU A 69 4.91 3.74 0.12
C LEU A 69 5.62 4.99 0.62
N ILE A 70 4.86 6.03 0.89
CA ILE A 70 5.39 7.29 1.39
C ILE A 70 4.56 7.73 2.59
N TYR A 71 5.22 7.95 3.70
CA TYR A 71 4.67 8.65 4.85
C TYR A 71 5.16 10.08 4.83
N THR A 72 4.24 11.03 5.00
CA THR A 72 4.58 12.46 5.09
C THR A 72 3.93 13.08 6.31
N ASP A 73 4.72 13.84 7.04
CA ASP A 73 4.27 14.79 8.05
C ASP A 73 4.75 16.18 7.61
N LYS A 74 3.81 17.06 7.28
CA LYS A 74 4.09 18.39 6.79
C LYS A 74 3.36 19.41 7.65
N GLN A 75 3.97 20.57 7.83
CA GLN A 75 3.40 21.65 8.60
C GLN A 75 1.99 22.02 8.12
N ASN A 76 1.05 22.14 9.05
CA ASN A 76 -0.36 22.48 8.83
C ASN A 76 -1.14 21.46 7.98
N GLU A 77 -0.62 20.24 7.78
CA GLU A 77 -1.32 19.14 7.15
C GLU A 77 -1.37 17.95 8.12
N ALA A 78 -2.44 17.17 8.07
CA ALA A 78 -2.48 15.91 8.81
C ALA A 78 -1.49 14.92 8.18
N PRO A 79 -0.72 14.16 8.98
CA PRO A 79 0.20 13.16 8.44
C PRO A 79 -0.54 12.11 7.60
N GLN A 80 0.08 11.65 6.52
CA GLN A 80 -0.52 10.70 5.60
C GLN A 80 0.45 9.60 5.21
N LEU A 81 -0.07 8.38 5.11
CA LEU A 81 0.56 7.26 4.40
C LEU A 81 -0.14 7.09 3.06
N PHE A 82 0.61 7.06 1.99
CA PHE A 82 0.07 6.84 0.65
C PHE A 82 1.00 5.98 -0.21
N GLN A 83 0.43 5.36 -1.23
CA GLN A 83 1.16 4.62 -2.25
C GLN A 83 1.27 5.47 -3.52
N LEU A 84 2.43 5.44 -4.18
CA LEU A 84 2.58 5.88 -5.55
C LEU A 84 2.51 4.67 -6.49
N LYS A 85 1.63 4.74 -7.48
CA LYS A 85 1.48 3.74 -8.54
C LYS A 85 1.66 4.39 -9.90
N LEU A 86 2.32 3.67 -10.81
CA LEU A 86 2.35 4.01 -12.22
C LEU A 86 1.30 3.19 -12.95
N GLU A 87 0.26 3.85 -13.48
CA GLU A 87 -0.84 3.23 -14.21
C GLU A 87 -1.01 3.94 -15.55
N ALA A 88 -0.83 3.22 -16.66
CA ALA A 88 -0.95 3.76 -18.02
C ALA A 88 -0.17 5.10 -18.18
N ASP A 89 1.10 5.10 -17.81
CA ASP A 89 2.02 6.26 -17.86
C ASP A 89 1.61 7.46 -16.96
N THR A 90 0.70 7.24 -16.03
CA THR A 90 0.28 8.26 -15.07
C THR A 90 0.59 7.82 -13.64
N ILE A 91 1.23 8.70 -12.87
CA ILE A 91 1.47 8.45 -11.45
C ILE A 91 0.22 8.81 -10.65
N ARG A 92 -0.32 7.81 -9.98
CA ARG A 92 -1.44 7.97 -9.05
C ARG A 92 -0.94 7.93 -7.62
N GLN A 93 -1.42 8.87 -6.83
CA GLN A 93 -1.23 8.89 -5.38
C GLN A 93 -2.49 8.34 -4.72
N ILE A 94 -2.36 7.21 -4.04
CA ILE A 94 -3.47 6.53 -3.36
C ILE A 94 -3.26 6.70 -1.87
N VAL A 95 -4.06 7.56 -1.24
CA VAL A 95 -4.01 7.74 0.22
C VAL A 95 -4.56 6.49 0.89
N LEU A 96 -3.74 5.89 1.74
CA LEU A 96 -4.06 4.68 2.48
C LEU A 96 -4.60 5.01 3.87
N GLU A 97 -4.00 6.02 4.50
CA GLU A 97 -4.38 6.47 5.82
C GLU A 97 -4.01 7.94 6.05
N THR A 98 -4.87 8.64 6.77
CA THR A 98 -4.61 9.98 7.29
C THR A 98 -4.64 9.90 8.81
N TYR A 99 -3.60 10.40 9.46
CA TYR A 99 -3.38 10.30 10.89
C TYR A 99 -3.82 11.58 11.61
N ASP A 100 -3.83 11.51 12.94
CA ASP A 100 -4.11 12.71 13.77
C ASP A 100 -3.02 13.77 13.55
N SER A 101 -3.43 15.02 13.40
CA SER A 101 -2.50 16.15 13.21
C SER A 101 -1.55 16.39 14.39
N ASN A 102 -1.86 15.82 15.57
CA ASN A 102 -0.98 15.87 16.75
C ASN A 102 -0.04 14.66 16.86
N GLN A 103 -0.03 13.76 15.86
CA GLN A 103 0.83 12.59 15.88
C GLN A 103 2.30 13.00 15.85
N ASN A 104 3.09 12.49 16.79
CA ASN A 104 4.54 12.71 16.81
C ASN A 104 5.24 11.78 15.83
N SER A 105 5.51 12.25 14.62
CA SER A 105 6.19 11.49 13.57
C SER A 105 7.67 11.19 13.87
N ALA A 106 8.26 11.84 14.86
CA ALA A 106 9.62 11.54 15.31
C ALA A 106 9.68 10.49 16.42
N SER A 107 8.53 9.98 16.88
CA SER A 107 8.50 8.96 17.93
C SER A 107 8.77 7.56 17.37
N THR A 108 9.38 6.71 18.19
CA THR A 108 9.63 5.31 17.88
C THR A 108 8.32 4.56 17.64
N GLU A 109 7.29 4.88 18.43
CA GLU A 109 5.97 4.26 18.36
C GLU A 109 5.32 4.48 17.00
N THR A 110 5.32 5.73 16.53
CA THR A 110 4.76 6.08 15.21
C THR A 110 5.53 5.39 14.08
N LEU A 111 6.85 5.47 14.10
CA LEU A 111 7.68 4.82 13.08
C LEU A 111 7.43 3.31 13.03
N THR A 112 7.41 2.64 14.20
CA THR A 112 7.16 1.21 14.29
C THR A 112 5.78 0.86 13.75
N GLN A 113 4.74 1.61 14.15
CA GLN A 113 3.37 1.40 13.67
C GLN A 113 3.27 1.48 12.14
N ILE A 114 3.93 2.46 11.53
CA ILE A 114 3.92 2.62 10.07
C ILE A 114 4.67 1.49 9.39
N ILE A 115 5.83 1.08 9.92
CA ILE A 115 6.61 -0.05 9.37
C ILE A 115 5.79 -1.35 9.45
N ASP A 116 5.20 -1.66 10.59
CA ASP A 116 4.40 -2.87 10.80
C ASP A 116 3.20 -2.91 9.85
N LYS A 117 2.51 -1.77 9.67
CA LYS A 117 1.41 -1.65 8.72
C LYS A 117 1.87 -1.91 7.29
N VAL A 118 2.98 -1.31 6.87
CA VAL A 118 3.53 -1.49 5.53
C VAL A 118 3.92 -2.95 5.29
N GLN A 119 4.60 -3.59 6.24
CA GLN A 119 4.99 -5.00 6.10
C GLN A 119 3.78 -5.94 6.03
N LYS A 120 2.74 -5.64 6.80
CA LYS A 120 1.51 -6.45 6.83
C LYS A 120 0.68 -6.31 5.54
N GLU A 121 0.51 -5.09 5.05
CA GLU A 121 -0.41 -4.80 3.94
C GLU A 121 0.27 -4.88 2.56
N TYR A 122 1.62 -4.75 2.53
CA TYR A 122 2.43 -4.76 1.31
C TYR A 122 3.59 -5.78 1.42
N PRO A 123 3.26 -7.08 1.55
CA PRO A 123 4.28 -8.13 1.66
C PRO A 123 5.17 -8.16 0.42
N ALA A 124 6.48 -8.36 0.62
CA ALA A 124 7.48 -8.38 -0.42
C ALA A 124 8.67 -9.28 -0.06
N ASP A 125 9.45 -9.68 -1.07
CA ASP A 125 10.66 -10.49 -0.89
C ASP A 125 11.77 -9.70 -0.19
N SER A 126 11.74 -8.36 -0.32
CA SER A 126 12.69 -7.45 0.32
C SER A 126 12.05 -6.12 0.68
N TYR A 127 12.59 -5.48 1.72
CA TYR A 127 12.12 -4.17 2.17
C TYR A 127 13.24 -3.15 2.16
N GLY A 128 12.89 -1.91 1.83
CA GLY A 128 13.76 -0.74 1.92
C GLY A 128 13.11 0.34 2.78
N LEU A 129 13.91 1.02 3.61
CA LEU A 129 13.46 2.14 4.43
C LEU A 129 14.36 3.34 4.17
N VAL A 130 13.75 4.47 3.84
CA VAL A 130 14.41 5.78 3.76
C VAL A 130 13.83 6.66 4.85
N LEU A 131 14.65 7.06 5.81
CA LEU A 131 14.27 8.02 6.86
C LEU A 131 14.77 9.40 6.46
N TRP A 132 13.86 10.36 6.42
CA TRP A 132 14.16 11.75 6.14
C TRP A 132 13.58 12.62 7.25
N SER A 133 14.44 13.35 7.93
CA SER A 133 14.10 14.26 9.03
C SER A 133 15.21 15.28 9.23
N HIS A 134 15.04 16.16 10.21
CA HIS A 134 16.11 17.00 10.72
C HIS A 134 17.26 16.15 11.27
N GLY A 135 18.45 16.35 10.78
CA GLY A 135 19.68 15.88 11.43
C GLY A 135 20.24 17.01 12.30
N THR A 136 20.29 16.79 13.59
CA THR A 136 20.99 17.71 14.52
C THR A 136 22.47 17.40 14.54
N GLY A 137 23.17 17.20 13.51
CA GLY A 137 24.63 16.99 13.52
C GLY A 137 25.19 16.23 14.75
N TRP A 138 26.40 15.74 14.67
CA TRP A 138 27.10 15.21 15.85
C TRP A 138 27.51 16.40 16.72
N LEU A 139 26.95 16.50 17.93
CA LEU A 139 27.45 17.38 18.99
C LEU A 139 28.60 16.73 19.71
#